data_3cbed03fbd227ba2050e56fc5246d4ab
#
_entry.id   3cbed03fbd227ba2050e56fc5246d4ab
#
_cell.length_a   1.000
_cell.length_b   1.000
_cell.length_c   1.000
_cell.angle_alpha   90.00
_cell.angle_beta   90.00
_cell.angle_gamma   90.00
#
_symmetry.space_group_name_H-M   'P 1'
#
loop_
_entity.id
_entity.type
_entity.pdbx_description
1 polymer ?
#
loop_
_entity_poly.entity_id
_entity_poly.type
_entity_poly.pdbx_seq_one_letter_code
_entity_poly.pdbx_strand_id
1 'polypeptide(L)'
;GRIDVLVNNAGLGVYGAIEEVTMEDVYYQYDVNLFGLARVTKSVLPYMREQKSGTIINISSVLGETYGPLAGWYLSSKHALEGWSDVLRLEVEQFGIDVVIIEPGMIKTNIGNYSARYFEKYSKNSEYENFYGSPDDKEENTFDSYSDPIVIAKVIDKAISAKNPKTRYSAGAYSWILLTMRSILPDKWFDRLIVNVTG
;
A
#
# COMPACT_ATOMS: atom_id res chain seq x y z
N GLY A 1 27.87 -14.07 -2.63
CA GLY A 1 26.51 -14.57 -2.81
C GLY A 1 25.78 -13.80 -3.91
N ARG A 2 24.57 -14.21 -4.24
CA ARG A 2 23.76 -13.62 -5.30
C ARG A 2 22.37 -13.32 -4.77
N ILE A 3 21.77 -12.19 -5.16
CA ILE A 3 20.40 -11.81 -4.83
C ILE A 3 19.71 -11.43 -6.14
N ASP A 4 18.75 -12.25 -6.58
CA ASP A 4 18.05 -12.04 -7.83
C ASP A 4 16.77 -11.23 -7.67
N VAL A 5 16.07 -11.42 -6.54
CA VAL A 5 14.79 -10.77 -6.26
C VAL A 5 14.76 -10.30 -4.81
N LEU A 6 14.29 -9.07 -4.62
CA LEU A 6 13.92 -8.52 -3.33
C LEU A 6 12.42 -8.23 -3.34
N VAL A 7 11.68 -8.79 -2.39
CA VAL A 7 10.26 -8.46 -2.19
C VAL A 7 10.10 -7.69 -0.88
N ASN A 8 9.88 -6.40 -0.97
CA ASN A 8 9.59 -5.52 0.15
C ASN A 8 8.09 -5.59 0.47
N ASN A 9 7.71 -6.55 1.31
CA ASN A 9 6.31 -6.83 1.63
C ASN A 9 5.88 -6.32 3.01
N ALA A 10 6.80 -6.12 3.94
CA ALA A 10 6.47 -5.67 5.29
C ALA A 10 5.70 -4.33 5.25
N GLY A 11 4.59 -4.29 5.98
CA GLY A 11 3.75 -3.09 6.05
C GLY A 11 2.69 -3.21 7.12
N LEU A 12 2.25 -2.07 7.61
CA LEU A 12 1.15 -1.95 8.57
C LEU A 12 0.31 -0.71 8.25
N GLY A 13 -0.93 -0.68 8.75
CA GLY A 13 -1.83 0.45 8.60
C GLY A 13 -2.26 1.01 9.95
N VAL A 14 -1.90 2.25 10.21
CA VAL A 14 -2.42 3.06 11.32
C VAL A 14 -3.57 3.88 10.76
N TYR A 15 -4.75 3.68 11.30
CA TYR A 15 -5.97 4.36 10.90
C TYR A 15 -6.50 5.21 12.06
N GLY A 16 -6.95 6.41 11.73
CA GLY A 16 -7.52 7.39 12.64
C GLY A 16 -7.55 8.77 12.00
N ALA A 17 -8.28 9.71 12.57
CA ALA A 17 -8.29 11.09 12.10
C ALA A 17 -6.87 11.68 12.17
N ILE A 18 -6.49 12.47 11.17
CA ILE A 18 -5.10 12.94 10.98
C ILE A 18 -4.57 13.64 12.24
N GLU A 19 -5.37 14.46 12.89
CA GLU A 19 -4.94 15.22 14.08
C GLU A 19 -4.95 14.39 15.37
N GLU A 20 -5.69 13.28 15.41
CA GLU A 20 -5.83 12.44 16.61
C GLU A 20 -4.76 11.34 16.68
N VAL A 21 -4.24 10.89 15.53
CA VAL A 21 -3.18 9.87 15.49
C VAL A 21 -1.89 10.44 16.06
N THR A 22 -1.35 9.77 17.08
CA THR A 22 -0.10 10.21 17.72
C THR A 22 1.08 10.14 16.76
N MET A 23 2.02 11.09 16.89
CA MET A 23 3.23 11.09 16.06
C MET A 23 4.10 9.85 16.28
N GLU A 24 4.03 9.21 17.45
CA GLU A 24 4.71 7.94 17.73
C GLU A 24 4.21 6.84 16.78
N ASP A 25 2.88 6.68 16.65
CA ASP A 25 2.29 5.70 15.75
C ASP A 25 2.56 6.04 14.28
N VAL A 26 2.58 7.34 13.93
CA VAL A 26 2.95 7.81 12.59
C VAL A 26 4.39 7.42 12.26
N TYR A 27 5.34 7.74 13.14
CA TYR A 27 6.76 7.41 12.93
C TYR A 27 6.97 5.89 12.83
N TYR A 28 6.29 5.11 13.67
CA TYR A 28 6.36 3.66 13.58
C TYR A 28 5.86 3.14 12.24
N GLN A 29 4.74 3.65 11.75
CA GLN A 29 4.21 3.29 10.44
C GLN A 29 5.17 3.63 9.30
N TYR A 30 5.73 4.84 9.30
CA TYR A 30 6.69 5.26 8.29
C TYR A 30 8.00 4.48 8.38
N ASP A 31 8.44 4.13 9.59
CA ASP A 31 9.64 3.33 9.79
C ASP A 31 9.50 1.94 9.17
N VAL A 32 8.31 1.33 9.26
CA VAL A 32 8.03 0.03 8.63
C VAL A 32 7.77 0.19 7.13
N ASN A 33 6.82 1.06 6.74
CA ASN A 33 6.30 1.11 5.38
C ASN A 33 7.25 1.73 4.36
N LEU A 34 8.14 2.62 4.79
CA LEU A 34 9.03 3.37 3.90
C LEU A 34 10.50 3.23 4.29
N PHE A 35 10.88 3.62 5.51
CA PHE A 35 12.30 3.66 5.88
C PHE A 35 12.92 2.27 6.02
N GLY A 36 12.17 1.29 6.55
CA GLY A 36 12.60 -0.11 6.66
C GLY A 36 12.84 -0.72 5.29
N LEU A 37 11.88 -0.55 4.39
CA LEU A 37 11.99 -0.93 2.99
C LEU A 37 13.21 -0.29 2.32
N ALA A 38 13.41 1.01 2.50
CA ALA A 38 14.56 1.73 1.94
C ALA A 38 15.90 1.20 2.49
N ARG A 39 15.98 0.91 3.81
CA ARG A 39 17.19 0.32 4.42
C ARG A 39 17.52 -1.04 3.81
N VAL A 40 16.53 -1.93 3.66
CA VAL A 40 16.74 -3.25 3.06
C VAL A 40 17.17 -3.11 1.60
N THR A 41 16.49 -2.27 0.83
CA THR A 41 16.82 -2.01 -0.58
C THR A 41 18.25 -1.49 -0.72
N LYS A 42 18.65 -0.51 0.08
CA LYS A 42 20.04 0.01 0.08
C LYS A 42 21.07 -1.05 0.40
N SER A 43 20.75 -2.04 1.23
CA SER A 43 21.66 -3.14 1.57
C SER A 43 21.79 -4.16 0.43
N VAL A 44 20.75 -4.32 -0.40
CA VAL A 44 20.71 -5.29 -1.51
C VAL A 44 21.27 -4.71 -2.81
N LEU A 45 21.05 -3.42 -3.07
CA LEU A 45 21.43 -2.75 -4.31
C LEU A 45 22.91 -2.95 -4.73
N PRO A 46 23.93 -2.90 -3.84
CA PRO A 46 25.31 -3.12 -4.24
C PRO A 46 25.52 -4.47 -4.93
N TYR A 47 24.87 -5.52 -4.43
CA TYR A 47 24.96 -6.87 -5.00
C TYR A 47 24.29 -6.96 -6.36
N MET A 48 23.05 -6.45 -6.49
CA MET A 48 22.34 -6.43 -7.76
C MET A 48 23.08 -5.59 -8.82
N ARG A 49 23.66 -4.47 -8.41
CA ARG A 49 24.44 -3.60 -9.29
C ARG A 49 25.72 -4.29 -9.80
N GLU A 50 26.44 -5.02 -8.95
CA GLU A 50 27.59 -5.82 -9.33
C GLU A 50 27.20 -6.95 -10.30
N GLN A 51 26.05 -7.59 -10.05
CA GLN A 51 25.47 -8.63 -10.90
C GLN A 51 24.98 -8.09 -12.25
N LYS A 52 24.75 -6.77 -12.38
CA LYS A 52 24.07 -6.10 -13.51
C LYS A 52 22.69 -6.72 -13.80
N SER A 53 22.03 -7.17 -12.78
CA SER A 53 20.69 -7.76 -12.88
C SER A 53 20.06 -7.84 -11.50
N GLY A 54 18.73 -7.74 -11.45
CA GLY A 54 17.93 -7.92 -10.23
C GLY A 54 16.53 -7.41 -10.43
N THR A 55 15.62 -7.84 -9.57
CA THR A 55 14.25 -7.34 -9.54
C THR A 55 13.85 -6.96 -8.12
N ILE A 56 13.41 -5.73 -7.94
CA ILE A 56 12.90 -5.21 -6.67
C ILE A 56 11.38 -5.07 -6.79
N ILE A 57 10.65 -5.78 -5.94
CA ILE A 57 9.19 -5.73 -5.86
C ILE A 57 8.81 -4.96 -4.60
N ASN A 58 8.14 -3.83 -4.74
CA ASN A 58 7.63 -3.03 -3.64
C ASN A 58 6.11 -3.22 -3.51
N ILE A 59 5.65 -3.71 -2.36
CA ILE A 59 4.21 -3.88 -2.11
C ILE A 59 3.64 -2.55 -1.60
N SER A 60 2.97 -1.85 -2.50
CA SER A 60 2.23 -0.63 -2.21
C SER A 60 0.77 -0.94 -1.83
N SER A 61 -0.17 -0.25 -2.40
CA SER A 61 -1.62 -0.43 -2.26
C SER A 61 -2.30 0.40 -3.34
N VAL A 62 -3.53 0.06 -3.71
CA VAL A 62 -4.39 0.99 -4.45
C VAL A 62 -4.57 2.32 -3.70
N LEU A 63 -4.42 2.29 -2.38
CA LEU A 63 -4.40 3.46 -1.51
C LEU A 63 -3.11 4.29 -1.62
N GLY A 64 -2.13 3.86 -2.39
CA GLY A 64 -0.96 4.66 -2.79
C GLY A 64 -1.26 5.65 -3.91
N GLU A 65 -2.40 5.50 -4.58
CA GLU A 65 -2.87 6.35 -5.70
C GLU A 65 -4.25 6.98 -5.42
N THR A 66 -4.94 6.55 -4.34
CA THR A 66 -6.27 7.02 -3.95
C THR A 66 -6.25 7.61 -2.54
N TYR A 67 -7.41 8.05 -2.03
CA TYR A 67 -7.52 8.57 -0.66
C TYR A 67 -8.89 8.28 -0.04
N GLY A 68 -8.97 8.41 1.28
CA GLY A 68 -10.21 8.26 2.04
C GLY A 68 -10.04 8.72 3.50
N PRO A 69 -11.15 8.98 4.21
CA PRO A 69 -11.12 9.37 5.60
C PRO A 69 -10.40 8.36 6.50
N LEU A 70 -9.90 8.82 7.63
CA LEU A 70 -9.21 8.05 8.67
C LEU A 70 -7.93 7.32 8.25
N ALA A 71 -7.57 7.33 6.97
CA ALA A 71 -6.41 6.62 6.43
C ALA A 71 -5.24 7.56 6.07
N GLY A 72 -5.30 8.84 6.42
CA GLY A 72 -4.38 9.86 5.93
C GLY A 72 -2.90 9.54 6.11
N TRP A 73 -2.51 9.06 7.26
CA TRP A 73 -1.11 8.69 7.52
C TRP A 73 -0.68 7.39 6.79
N TYR A 74 -1.59 6.42 6.68
CA TYR A 74 -1.31 5.22 5.89
C TYR A 74 -1.16 5.55 4.41
N LEU A 75 -2.12 6.29 3.87
CA LEU A 75 -2.12 6.74 2.47
C LEU A 75 -0.85 7.51 2.14
N SER A 76 -0.49 8.49 2.97
CA SER A 76 0.72 9.29 2.74
C SER A 76 1.99 8.44 2.72
N SER A 77 2.09 7.39 3.56
CA SER A 77 3.22 6.46 3.54
C SER A 77 3.29 5.65 2.24
N LYS A 78 2.12 5.25 1.68
CA LYS A 78 2.05 4.51 0.42
C LYS A 78 2.28 5.43 -0.79
N HIS A 79 1.76 6.65 -0.80
CA HIS A 79 2.11 7.66 -1.82
C HIS A 79 3.61 7.98 -1.82
N ALA A 80 4.22 8.09 -0.65
CA ALA A 80 5.66 8.25 -0.55
C ALA A 80 6.43 7.05 -1.13
N LEU A 81 5.93 5.83 -0.91
CA LEU A 81 6.52 4.61 -1.49
C LEU A 81 6.41 4.58 -3.01
N GLU A 82 5.26 5.00 -3.58
CA GLU A 82 5.08 5.11 -5.04
C GLU A 82 6.14 6.04 -5.65
N GLY A 83 6.21 7.29 -5.19
CA GLY A 83 7.17 8.26 -5.71
C GLY A 83 8.63 7.84 -5.50
N TRP A 84 8.94 7.26 -4.33
CA TRP A 84 10.26 6.74 -4.04
C TRP A 84 10.65 5.58 -4.98
N SER A 85 9.72 4.69 -5.28
CA SER A 85 9.93 3.56 -6.18
C SER A 85 10.13 4.00 -7.62
N ASP A 86 9.38 5.01 -8.08
CA ASP A 86 9.55 5.56 -9.44
C ASP A 86 10.93 6.18 -9.63
N VAL A 87 11.40 6.95 -8.65
CA VAL A 87 12.76 7.53 -8.72
C VAL A 87 13.80 6.42 -8.68
N LEU A 88 13.67 5.46 -7.77
CA LEU A 88 14.59 4.33 -7.70
C LEU A 88 14.69 3.59 -9.04
N ARG A 89 13.54 3.34 -9.69
CA ARG A 89 13.50 2.67 -11.00
C ARG A 89 14.35 3.38 -12.04
N LEU A 90 14.22 4.70 -12.14
CA LEU A 90 15.02 5.50 -13.08
C LEU A 90 16.52 5.47 -12.76
N GLU A 91 16.88 5.49 -11.49
CA GLU A 91 18.28 5.48 -11.06
C GLU A 91 18.98 4.15 -11.32
N VAL A 92 18.26 3.02 -11.15
CA VAL A 92 18.88 1.67 -11.23
C VAL A 92 18.74 0.98 -12.58
N GLU A 93 17.94 1.52 -13.50
CA GLU A 93 17.74 1.00 -14.86
C GLU A 93 19.07 0.78 -15.60
N GLN A 94 20.00 1.72 -15.46
CA GLN A 94 21.34 1.64 -16.06
C GLN A 94 22.17 0.42 -15.60
N PHE A 95 21.77 -0.21 -14.49
CA PHE A 95 22.42 -1.40 -13.94
C PHE A 95 21.68 -2.71 -14.28
N GLY A 96 20.63 -2.64 -15.11
CA GLY A 96 19.81 -3.80 -15.46
C GLY A 96 18.98 -4.31 -14.28
N ILE A 97 18.56 -3.41 -13.38
CA ILE A 97 17.72 -3.73 -12.23
C ILE A 97 16.31 -3.20 -12.49
N ASP A 98 15.31 -4.09 -12.41
CA ASP A 98 13.91 -3.74 -12.51
C ASP A 98 13.34 -3.34 -11.13
N VAL A 99 12.51 -2.31 -11.09
CA VAL A 99 11.72 -1.95 -9.91
C VAL A 99 10.25 -1.99 -10.29
N VAL A 100 9.51 -2.83 -9.59
CA VAL A 100 8.09 -3.09 -9.84
C VAL A 100 7.29 -2.78 -8.59
N ILE A 101 6.19 -2.08 -8.77
CA ILE A 101 5.23 -1.79 -7.72
C ILE A 101 4.04 -2.74 -7.87
N ILE A 102 3.64 -3.36 -6.77
CA ILE A 102 2.39 -4.10 -6.69
C ILE A 102 1.40 -3.26 -5.90
N GLU A 103 0.21 -3.10 -6.43
CA GLU A 103 -0.89 -2.31 -5.87
C GLU A 103 -2.06 -3.22 -5.48
N PRO A 104 -2.02 -3.87 -4.31
CA PRO A 104 -3.14 -4.67 -3.84
C PRO A 104 -4.39 -3.83 -3.62
N GLY A 105 -5.54 -4.34 -4.05
CA GLY A 105 -6.85 -3.91 -3.56
C GLY A 105 -7.15 -4.53 -2.20
N MET A 106 -8.42 -4.85 -1.95
CA MET A 106 -8.82 -5.48 -0.69
C MET A 106 -8.46 -6.96 -0.68
N ILE A 107 -7.56 -7.34 0.25
CA ILE A 107 -7.00 -8.69 0.38
C ILE A 107 -7.25 -9.22 1.79
N LYS A 108 -7.63 -10.50 1.91
CA LYS A 108 -7.80 -11.22 3.19
C LYS A 108 -6.44 -11.42 3.86
N THR A 109 -6.01 -10.47 4.69
CA THR A 109 -4.73 -10.52 5.40
C THR A 109 -4.87 -10.09 6.86
N ASN A 110 -3.84 -10.38 7.67
CA ASN A 110 -3.80 -9.94 9.06
C ASN A 110 -3.65 -8.42 9.25
N ILE A 111 -3.39 -7.67 8.18
CA ILE A 111 -3.31 -6.21 8.24
C ILE A 111 -4.65 -5.61 8.71
N GLY A 112 -5.78 -6.22 8.32
CA GLY A 112 -7.10 -5.81 8.78
C GLY A 112 -7.25 -5.90 10.30
N ASN A 113 -6.84 -7.02 10.90
CA ASN A 113 -6.87 -7.22 12.35
C ASN A 113 -5.93 -6.23 13.08
N TYR A 114 -4.80 -5.91 12.47
CA TYR A 114 -3.86 -4.93 13.02
C TYR A 114 -4.45 -3.52 12.95
N SER A 115 -5.01 -3.17 11.82
CA SER A 115 -5.66 -1.86 11.61
C SER A 115 -6.89 -1.66 12.52
N ALA A 116 -7.67 -2.72 12.77
CA ALA A 116 -8.83 -2.67 13.67
C ALA A 116 -8.46 -2.21 15.09
N ARG A 117 -7.26 -2.54 15.58
CA ARG A 117 -6.76 -2.05 16.88
C ARG A 117 -6.58 -0.54 16.90
N TYR A 118 -6.12 0.04 15.80
CA TYR A 118 -5.98 1.49 15.69
C TYR A 118 -7.34 2.17 15.52
N PHE A 119 -8.24 1.58 14.76
CA PHE A 119 -9.63 2.03 14.71
C PHE A 119 -10.25 2.05 16.10
N GLU A 120 -10.10 0.98 16.88
CA GLU A 120 -10.61 0.93 18.27
C GLU A 120 -9.91 1.95 19.17
N LYS A 121 -8.58 2.13 19.02
CA LYS A 121 -7.78 3.08 19.79
C LYS A 121 -8.25 4.51 19.57
N TYR A 122 -8.48 4.91 18.30
CA TYR A 122 -8.74 6.28 17.91
C TYR A 122 -10.22 6.63 17.73
N SER A 123 -11.14 5.66 17.70
CA SER A 123 -12.58 5.94 17.65
C SER A 123 -13.17 6.38 18.99
N LYS A 124 -12.50 6.04 20.10
CA LYS A 124 -13.00 6.35 21.45
C LYS A 124 -12.90 7.84 21.72
N ASN A 125 -14.06 8.49 21.89
CA ASN A 125 -14.19 9.94 22.13
C ASN A 125 -13.60 10.82 21.01
N SER A 126 -13.62 10.33 19.77
CA SER A 126 -13.17 11.10 18.61
C SER A 126 -14.18 12.18 18.22
N GLU A 127 -13.69 13.36 17.87
CA GLU A 127 -14.50 14.40 17.23
C GLU A 127 -14.92 14.03 15.80
N TYR A 128 -14.35 12.94 15.25
CA TYR A 128 -14.59 12.40 13.92
C TYR A 128 -15.44 11.12 13.93
N GLU A 129 -16.26 10.91 14.99
CA GLU A 129 -17.02 9.67 15.18
C GLU A 129 -17.86 9.26 13.96
N ASN A 130 -18.39 10.24 13.21
CA ASN A 130 -19.18 9.99 11.99
C ASN A 130 -18.44 9.20 10.91
N PHE A 131 -17.10 9.22 10.90
CA PHE A 131 -16.29 8.45 9.94
C PHE A 131 -15.93 7.05 10.45
N TYR A 132 -16.13 6.76 11.73
CA TYR A 132 -15.83 5.43 12.29
C TYR A 132 -16.97 4.43 12.14
N GLY A 133 -18.15 4.88 11.67
CA GLY A 133 -19.36 4.08 11.55
C GLY A 133 -19.97 3.68 12.89
N SER A 134 -21.16 3.09 12.85
CA SER A 134 -21.80 2.52 14.05
C SER A 134 -21.09 1.21 14.45
N PRO A 135 -20.98 0.90 15.76
CA PRO A 135 -20.53 -0.42 16.22
C PRO A 135 -21.36 -1.58 15.65
N ASP A 136 -22.63 -1.31 15.30
CA ASP A 136 -23.56 -2.29 14.72
C ASP A 136 -23.33 -2.51 13.20
N ASP A 137 -22.66 -1.55 12.53
CA ASP A 137 -22.30 -1.64 11.11
C ASP A 137 -21.01 -2.44 10.87
N LYS A 138 -20.43 -3.05 11.91
CA LYS A 138 -19.26 -3.92 11.79
C LYS A 138 -19.63 -5.15 10.96
N GLU A 139 -19.42 -4.98 9.69
CA GLU A 139 -19.72 -5.93 8.64
C GLU A 139 -18.97 -7.26 8.83
N GLU A 140 -19.62 -8.26 9.35
CA GLU A 140 -19.21 -9.66 9.18
C GLU A 140 -19.11 -10.07 7.70
N ASN A 141 -19.79 -9.34 6.81
CA ASN A 141 -19.91 -9.67 5.39
C ASN A 141 -18.84 -9.06 4.48
N THR A 142 -18.12 -8.01 4.89
CA THR A 142 -17.16 -7.33 4.01
C THR A 142 -15.92 -8.17 3.73
N PHE A 143 -15.48 -8.95 4.70
CA PHE A 143 -14.32 -9.83 4.55
C PHE A 143 -14.52 -10.91 3.46
N ASP A 144 -15.76 -11.35 3.21
CA ASP A 144 -16.04 -12.38 2.21
C ASP A 144 -15.85 -11.87 0.78
N SER A 145 -16.00 -10.57 0.55
CA SER A 145 -15.77 -9.95 -0.75
C SER A 145 -14.28 -9.70 -1.07
N TYR A 146 -13.38 -9.84 -0.09
CA TYR A 146 -11.95 -9.62 -0.29
C TYR A 146 -11.29 -10.79 -1.00
N SER A 147 -10.25 -10.49 -1.78
CA SER A 147 -9.51 -11.51 -2.52
C SER A 147 -8.55 -12.29 -1.62
N ASP A 148 -8.32 -13.56 -1.97
CA ASP A 148 -7.30 -14.40 -1.33
C ASP A 148 -5.89 -13.84 -1.60
N PRO A 149 -4.97 -13.85 -0.63
CA PRO A 149 -3.58 -13.41 -0.79
C PRO A 149 -2.84 -14.06 -1.96
N ILE A 150 -3.24 -15.26 -2.39
CA ILE A 150 -2.64 -15.97 -3.51
C ILE A 150 -2.70 -15.16 -4.82
N VAL A 151 -3.70 -14.26 -4.97
CA VAL A 151 -3.76 -13.40 -6.18
C VAL A 151 -2.57 -12.47 -6.26
N ILE A 152 -2.10 -11.96 -5.12
CA ILE A 152 -0.91 -11.10 -5.07
C ILE A 152 0.36 -11.91 -5.33
N ALA A 153 0.49 -13.10 -4.73
CA ALA A 153 1.62 -13.98 -4.99
C ALA A 153 1.75 -14.33 -6.48
N LYS A 154 0.62 -14.62 -7.16
CA LYS A 154 0.61 -14.87 -8.62
C LYS A 154 1.03 -13.65 -9.44
N VAL A 155 0.67 -12.46 -9.00
CA VAL A 155 1.08 -11.22 -9.69
C VAL A 155 2.57 -10.94 -9.49
N ILE A 156 3.09 -11.19 -8.30
CA ILE A 156 4.53 -11.12 -8.02
C ILE A 156 5.30 -12.11 -8.90
N ASP A 157 4.87 -13.36 -8.93
CA ASP A 157 5.46 -14.41 -9.78
C ASP A 157 5.47 -14.01 -11.27
N LYS A 158 4.35 -13.48 -11.76
CA LYS A 158 4.24 -12.94 -13.12
C LYS A 158 5.22 -11.81 -13.38
N ALA A 159 5.40 -10.89 -12.42
CA ALA A 159 6.33 -9.77 -12.56
C ALA A 159 7.78 -10.26 -12.61
N ILE A 160 8.16 -11.19 -11.73
CA ILE A 160 9.51 -11.77 -11.66
C ILE A 160 9.84 -12.59 -12.91
N SER A 161 8.85 -13.31 -13.45
CA SER A 161 9.04 -14.19 -14.62
C SER A 161 9.04 -13.42 -15.95
N ALA A 162 8.64 -12.16 -15.96
CA ALA A 162 8.56 -11.36 -17.18
C ALA A 162 9.95 -10.89 -17.63
N LYS A 163 10.25 -11.01 -18.92
CA LYS A 163 11.50 -10.48 -19.49
C LYS A 163 11.57 -8.95 -19.41
N ASN A 164 10.44 -8.28 -19.57
CA ASN A 164 10.28 -6.84 -19.42
C ASN A 164 9.03 -6.61 -18.55
N PRO A 165 9.16 -6.56 -17.22
CA PRO A 165 8.02 -6.39 -16.36
C PRO A 165 7.38 -5.01 -16.53
N LYS A 166 6.07 -4.93 -16.29
CA LYS A 166 5.42 -3.61 -16.16
C LYS A 166 5.92 -2.93 -14.88
N THR A 167 5.88 -1.62 -14.86
CA THR A 167 6.26 -0.84 -13.66
C THR A 167 5.27 -0.99 -12.52
N ARG A 168 3.98 -1.24 -12.82
CA ARG A 168 2.90 -1.45 -11.86
C ARG A 168 2.02 -2.63 -12.23
N TYR A 169 1.55 -3.32 -11.19
CA TYR A 169 0.56 -4.39 -11.29
C TYR A 169 -0.46 -4.22 -10.17
N SER A 170 -1.71 -3.97 -10.53
CA SER A 170 -2.83 -3.91 -9.58
C SER A 170 -3.58 -5.23 -9.58
N ALA A 171 -3.96 -5.72 -8.40
CA ALA A 171 -4.72 -6.95 -8.25
C ALA A 171 -5.50 -6.99 -6.93
N GLY A 172 -6.51 -7.86 -6.88
CA GLY A 172 -7.40 -7.99 -5.72
C GLY A 172 -8.68 -7.20 -5.88
N ALA A 173 -9.60 -7.40 -4.94
CA ALA A 173 -10.93 -6.80 -5.01
C ALA A 173 -10.87 -5.28 -5.09
N TYR A 174 -11.73 -4.71 -5.90
CA TYR A 174 -11.92 -3.26 -6.13
C TYR A 174 -10.70 -2.49 -6.68
N SER A 175 -9.54 -3.14 -6.92
CA SER A 175 -8.33 -2.45 -7.32
C SER A 175 -8.50 -1.60 -8.59
N TRP A 176 -8.96 -2.20 -9.68
CA TRP A 176 -9.09 -1.48 -10.95
C TRP A 176 -10.21 -0.42 -10.93
N ILE A 177 -11.28 -0.65 -10.16
CA ILE A 177 -12.40 0.31 -10.04
C ILE A 177 -11.91 1.58 -9.36
N LEU A 178 -11.25 1.46 -8.20
CA LEU A 178 -10.76 2.59 -7.42
C LEU A 178 -9.74 3.41 -8.21
N LEU A 179 -8.75 2.76 -8.83
CA LEU A 179 -7.74 3.43 -9.65
C LEU A 179 -8.35 4.13 -10.87
N THR A 180 -9.29 3.45 -11.56
CA THR A 180 -9.97 4.05 -12.72
C THR A 180 -10.81 5.26 -12.30
N MET A 181 -11.61 5.15 -11.23
CA MET A 181 -12.41 6.26 -10.73
C MET A 181 -11.54 7.45 -10.34
N ARG A 182 -10.41 7.19 -9.63
CA ARG A 182 -9.47 8.25 -9.24
C ARG A 182 -8.86 8.94 -10.46
N SER A 183 -8.56 8.20 -11.53
CA SER A 183 -7.93 8.76 -12.73
C SER A 183 -8.87 9.62 -13.60
N ILE A 184 -10.18 9.36 -13.56
CA ILE A 184 -11.15 10.04 -14.44
C ILE A 184 -12.02 11.07 -13.72
N LEU A 185 -12.23 10.93 -12.40
CA LEU A 185 -13.09 11.84 -11.64
C LEU A 185 -12.30 13.06 -11.15
N PRO A 186 -12.85 14.29 -11.32
CA PRO A 186 -12.34 15.46 -10.61
C PRO A 186 -12.40 15.26 -9.09
N ASP A 187 -11.47 15.86 -8.34
CA ASP A 187 -11.34 15.68 -6.89
C ASP A 187 -12.66 15.79 -6.12
N LYS A 188 -13.42 16.86 -6.35
CA LYS A 188 -14.72 17.06 -5.66
C LYS A 188 -15.76 15.97 -5.91
N TRP A 189 -15.69 15.27 -7.05
CA TRP A 189 -16.58 14.15 -7.35
C TRP A 189 -16.08 12.87 -6.68
N PHE A 190 -14.77 12.67 -6.69
CA PHE A 190 -14.14 11.57 -6.00
C PHE A 190 -14.34 11.69 -4.46
N ASP A 191 -14.20 12.92 -3.89
CA ASP A 191 -14.49 13.20 -2.47
C ASP A 191 -15.90 12.75 -2.09
N ARG A 192 -16.91 13.17 -2.87
CA ARG A 192 -18.31 12.79 -2.61
C ARG A 192 -18.52 11.27 -2.68
N LEU A 193 -17.88 10.62 -3.68
CA LEU A 193 -17.96 9.18 -3.83
C LEU A 193 -17.39 8.47 -2.59
N ILE A 194 -16.19 8.83 -2.19
CA ILE A 194 -15.50 8.19 -1.08
C ILE A 194 -16.25 8.43 0.23
N VAL A 195 -16.67 9.65 0.52
CA VAL A 195 -17.43 9.95 1.75
C VAL A 195 -18.75 9.18 1.79
N ASN A 196 -19.47 9.04 0.66
CA ASN A 196 -20.74 8.29 0.62
C ASN A 196 -20.55 6.77 0.75
N VAL A 197 -19.37 6.26 0.48
CA VAL A 197 -19.07 4.81 0.58
C VAL A 197 -18.49 4.46 1.96
N THR A 198 -17.87 5.42 2.64
CA THR A 198 -17.19 5.22 3.93
C THR A 198 -17.93 5.82 5.13
N GLY A 199 -18.92 6.64 4.95
CA GLY A 199 -19.82 7.21 5.97
C GLY A 199 -21.19 6.61 5.84
#